data_062b20a118d1262f43c924aec10f0ab0
#
_entry.id   062b20a118d1262f43c924aec10f0ab0
#
_cell.length_a   1.000
_cell.length_b   1.000
_cell.length_c   1.000
_cell.angle_alpha   90.00
_cell.angle_beta   90.00
_cell.angle_gamma   90.00
#
_symmetry.space_group_name_H-M   'P 1'
#
loop_
_entity.id
_entity.type
_entity.pdbx_description
1 polymer ?
#
loop_
_entity_poly.entity_id
_entity_poly.type
_entity_poly.pdbx_seq_one_letter_code
_entity_poly.pdbx_strand_id
1 'polypeptide(L)'
;FGVGYYPEFLRESTAIEDYYDPGLIVFGAMDEGTAEILTDLNKDLPCKIHVVDLRTAEMVKYTSNSWRAVKVTYANEIGNIAKACGLDGQHVMEILTSDTKAIISKFFMRPGFAFGGSCLPKDVRALRHLANEKGVPAHMMNAVLEANEAQIAKAVSMIESAGAKEVGFVGVAFKSGTDDLRESPLATLAGRLINNGINVKIYDPYVKEAFDEEQPGAGRGNEVIPNLADRIVGDLTSMITASDAIVVGNVYDETV
;
A
#
# COMPACT_ATOMS: atom_id res chain seq x y z
N PHE A 1 19.12 -23.32 23.24
CA PHE A 1 18.69 -22.23 22.36
C PHE A 1 17.18 -22.13 22.41
N GLY A 2 16.65 -20.95 22.80
CA GLY A 2 15.24 -20.64 22.62
C GLY A 2 15.00 -20.08 21.21
N VAL A 3 13.83 -20.36 20.64
CA VAL A 3 13.40 -19.78 19.36
C VAL A 3 12.12 -19.00 19.61
N GLY A 4 12.16 -17.71 19.26
CA GLY A 4 11.02 -16.82 19.32
C GLY A 4 10.81 -16.15 17.98
N TYR A 5 9.56 -15.87 17.66
CA TYR A 5 9.14 -15.06 16.51
C TYR A 5 8.43 -13.81 17.00
N TYR A 6 8.96 -12.65 16.65
CA TYR A 6 8.38 -11.36 16.99
C TYR A 6 7.98 -10.62 15.70
N PRO A 7 6.72 -10.77 15.23
CA PRO A 7 6.24 -10.01 14.08
C PRO A 7 6.13 -8.53 14.41
N GLU A 8 6.55 -7.71 13.47
CA GLU A 8 6.36 -6.25 13.54
C GLU A 8 5.03 -5.84 12.90
N PHE A 9 4.41 -4.78 13.42
CA PHE A 9 3.18 -4.16 12.89
C PHE A 9 3.41 -2.67 12.59
N LEU A 10 4.67 -2.31 12.38
CA LEU A 10 5.14 -0.95 12.18
C LEU A 10 4.73 -0.43 10.79
N ARG A 11 4.51 0.88 10.70
CA ARG A 11 4.26 1.57 9.43
C ARG A 11 5.55 2.23 8.96
N GLU A 12 5.85 2.14 7.67
CA GLU A 12 6.92 2.95 7.08
C GLU A 12 6.70 4.43 7.37
N SER A 13 7.77 5.17 7.56
CA SER A 13 7.82 6.58 7.98
C SER A 13 7.46 6.87 9.44
N THR A 14 6.75 6.00 10.16
CA THR A 14 6.41 6.16 11.60
C THR A 14 6.84 4.98 12.44
N ALA A 15 7.78 4.16 11.94
CA ALA A 15 8.16 2.90 12.57
C ALA A 15 8.71 3.07 14.01
N ILE A 16 9.43 4.15 14.28
CA ILE A 16 9.96 4.44 15.62
C ILE A 16 8.83 4.80 16.59
N GLU A 17 7.91 5.65 16.17
CA GLU A 17 6.73 6.02 16.96
C GLU A 17 5.85 4.80 17.22
N ASP A 18 5.56 4.01 16.16
CA ASP A 18 4.77 2.78 16.27
C ASP A 18 5.41 1.71 17.17
N TYR A 19 6.73 1.72 17.30
CA TYR A 19 7.43 0.82 18.21
C TYR A 19 7.23 1.22 19.67
N TYR A 20 7.28 2.51 19.99
CA TYR A 20 7.11 3.00 21.37
C TYR A 20 5.65 3.15 21.79
N ASP A 21 4.72 3.24 20.85
CA ASP A 21 3.26 3.24 21.11
C ASP A 21 2.56 2.19 20.22
N PRO A 22 2.82 0.89 20.44
CA PRO A 22 2.31 -0.18 19.58
C PRO A 22 0.83 -0.44 19.81
N GLY A 23 0.09 -0.63 18.70
CA GLY A 23 -1.30 -1.07 18.77
C GLY A 23 -1.48 -2.57 19.05
N LEU A 24 -0.41 -3.37 18.86
CA LEU A 24 -0.43 -4.83 19.05
C LEU A 24 0.99 -5.33 19.29
N ILE A 25 1.17 -6.11 20.36
CA ILE A 25 2.39 -6.90 20.61
C ILE A 25 2.00 -8.38 20.67
N VAL A 26 2.64 -9.20 19.84
CA VAL A 26 2.49 -10.66 19.87
C VAL A 26 3.84 -11.34 19.72
N PHE A 27 4.10 -12.35 20.54
CA PHE A 27 5.28 -13.19 20.43
C PHE A 27 4.87 -14.64 20.22
N GLY A 28 5.53 -15.30 19.25
CA GLY A 28 5.55 -16.74 19.18
C GLY A 28 6.79 -17.25 19.89
N ALA A 29 6.63 -18.16 20.86
CA ALA A 29 7.74 -18.76 21.57
C ALA A 29 7.64 -20.28 21.56
N MET A 30 8.78 -20.95 21.48
CA MET A 30 8.85 -22.43 21.56
C MET A 30 8.82 -22.95 22.98
N ASP A 31 9.23 -22.14 23.94
CA ASP A 31 9.36 -22.49 25.35
C ASP A 31 9.11 -21.26 26.24
N GLU A 32 8.85 -21.55 27.52
CA GLU A 32 8.51 -20.54 28.53
C GLU A 32 9.65 -19.54 28.77
N GLY A 33 10.90 -20.00 28.80
CA GLY A 33 12.04 -19.11 28.98
C GLY A 33 12.24 -18.11 27.86
N THR A 34 11.97 -18.53 26.60
CA THR A 34 11.96 -17.63 25.46
C THR A 34 10.82 -16.60 25.56
N ALA A 35 9.64 -17.04 26.00
CA ALA A 35 8.49 -16.16 26.21
C ALA A 35 8.75 -15.12 27.30
N GLU A 36 9.37 -15.50 28.41
CA GLU A 36 9.74 -14.61 29.50
C GLU A 36 10.72 -13.53 29.04
N ILE A 37 11.79 -13.91 28.33
CA ILE A 37 12.78 -12.97 27.80
C ILE A 37 12.14 -11.94 26.89
N LEU A 38 11.33 -12.39 25.92
CA LEU A 38 10.65 -11.49 25.00
C LEU A 38 9.67 -10.55 25.72
N THR A 39 8.96 -11.05 26.72
CA THR A 39 8.06 -10.27 27.55
C THR A 39 8.80 -9.21 28.35
N ASP A 40 9.91 -9.58 29.00
CA ASP A 40 10.71 -8.66 29.81
C ASP A 40 11.34 -7.53 28.96
N LEU A 41 11.78 -7.84 27.75
CA LEU A 41 12.31 -6.84 26.82
C LEU A 41 11.27 -5.79 26.37
N ASN A 42 9.99 -6.09 26.48
CA ASN A 42 8.91 -5.22 25.99
C ASN A 42 7.92 -4.79 27.07
N LYS A 43 8.18 -5.09 28.33
CA LYS A 43 7.26 -4.84 29.46
C LYS A 43 6.90 -3.37 29.68
N ASP A 44 7.78 -2.46 29.27
CA ASP A 44 7.60 -1.02 29.45
C ASP A 44 6.80 -0.36 28.30
N LEU A 45 6.44 -1.13 27.27
CA LEU A 45 5.62 -0.63 26.18
C LEU A 45 4.13 -0.56 26.60
N PRO A 46 3.39 0.51 26.22
CA PRO A 46 2.01 0.76 26.66
C PRO A 46 0.98 -0.11 25.91
N CYS A 47 1.25 -1.40 25.75
CA CYS A 47 0.38 -2.32 25.01
C CYS A 47 0.33 -3.70 25.65
N LYS A 48 -0.82 -4.35 25.53
CA LYS A 48 -0.97 -5.73 25.98
C LYS A 48 -0.09 -6.66 25.14
N ILE A 49 0.75 -7.45 25.79
CA ILE A 49 1.57 -8.49 25.20
C ILE A 49 0.75 -9.78 25.08
N HIS A 50 0.74 -10.37 23.89
CA HIS A 50 0.18 -11.69 23.61
C HIS A 50 1.31 -12.68 23.34
N VAL A 51 1.41 -13.72 24.18
CA VAL A 51 2.34 -14.83 23.99
C VAL A 51 1.57 -16.03 23.46
N VAL A 52 2.02 -16.55 22.32
CA VAL A 52 1.36 -17.66 21.61
C VAL A 52 2.43 -18.61 21.04
N ASP A 53 2.01 -19.70 20.39
CA ASP A 53 2.94 -20.54 19.61
C ASP A 53 3.41 -19.80 18.34
N LEU A 54 4.53 -20.28 17.75
CA LEU A 54 5.16 -19.65 16.59
C LEU A 54 4.20 -19.51 15.41
N ARG A 55 3.42 -20.57 15.10
CA ARG A 55 2.50 -20.57 13.95
C ARG A 55 1.35 -19.58 14.14
N THR A 56 0.84 -19.46 15.36
CA THR A 56 -0.20 -18.48 15.69
C THR A 56 0.34 -17.06 15.51
N ALA A 57 1.55 -16.75 15.98
CA ALA A 57 2.15 -15.43 15.80
C ALA A 57 2.38 -15.09 14.32
N GLU A 58 2.86 -16.05 13.53
CA GLU A 58 2.99 -15.90 12.07
C GLU A 58 1.64 -15.62 11.41
N MET A 59 0.61 -16.37 11.76
CA MET A 59 -0.73 -16.20 11.21
C MET A 59 -1.32 -14.82 11.56
N VAL A 60 -1.12 -14.33 12.77
CA VAL A 60 -1.58 -12.99 13.19
C VAL A 60 -0.98 -11.90 12.31
N LYS A 61 0.30 -12.00 11.95
CA LYS A 61 0.95 -11.05 11.04
C LYS A 61 0.26 -11.00 9.68
N TYR A 62 0.10 -12.15 9.03
CA TYR A 62 -0.55 -12.24 7.72
C TYR A 62 -2.02 -11.80 7.79
N THR A 63 -2.73 -12.21 8.83
CA THR A 63 -4.14 -11.83 9.03
C THR A 63 -4.30 -10.32 9.18
N SER A 64 -3.42 -9.67 9.96
CA SER A 64 -3.47 -8.21 10.13
C SER A 64 -3.31 -7.48 8.80
N ASN A 65 -2.32 -7.87 7.99
CA ASN A 65 -2.06 -7.21 6.72
C ASN A 65 -3.14 -7.51 5.67
N SER A 66 -3.60 -8.76 5.56
CA SER A 66 -4.69 -9.11 4.65
C SER A 66 -6.00 -8.40 5.00
N TRP A 67 -6.29 -8.20 6.29
CA TRP A 67 -7.44 -7.42 6.72
C TRP A 67 -7.36 -5.95 6.31
N ARG A 68 -6.16 -5.35 6.37
CA ARG A 68 -5.94 -4.00 5.86
C ARG A 68 -6.26 -3.92 4.36
N ALA A 69 -5.76 -4.89 3.58
CA ALA A 69 -6.03 -4.97 2.14
C ALA A 69 -7.54 -5.12 1.82
N VAL A 70 -8.24 -5.98 2.55
CA VAL A 70 -9.70 -6.15 2.42
C VAL A 70 -10.43 -4.83 2.63
N LYS A 71 -10.06 -4.07 3.68
CA LYS A 71 -10.71 -2.79 3.98
C LYS A 71 -10.57 -1.78 2.84
N VAL A 72 -9.38 -1.64 2.27
CA VAL A 72 -9.14 -0.71 1.15
C VAL A 72 -9.95 -1.12 -0.07
N THR A 73 -9.92 -2.40 -0.42
CA THR A 73 -10.67 -2.91 -1.58
C THR A 73 -12.17 -2.72 -1.42
N TYR A 74 -12.69 -3.00 -0.22
CA TYR A 74 -14.09 -2.76 0.10
C TYR A 74 -14.49 -1.29 -0.09
N ALA A 75 -13.68 -0.36 0.44
CA ALA A 75 -13.93 1.06 0.30
C ALA A 75 -13.95 1.49 -1.18
N ASN A 76 -13.04 0.97 -1.98
CA ASN A 76 -12.98 1.24 -3.41
C ASN A 76 -14.22 0.71 -4.16
N GLU A 77 -14.67 -0.52 -3.86
CA GLU A 77 -15.89 -1.08 -4.47
C GLU A 77 -17.12 -0.27 -4.10
N ILE A 78 -17.29 0.11 -2.83
CA ILE A 78 -18.40 0.97 -2.39
C ILE A 78 -18.33 2.34 -3.08
N GLY A 79 -17.15 2.95 -3.19
CA GLY A 79 -16.97 4.21 -3.91
C GLY A 79 -17.37 4.13 -5.38
N ASN A 80 -17.06 3.02 -6.05
CA ASN A 80 -17.46 2.78 -7.43
C ASN A 80 -18.99 2.61 -7.58
N ILE A 81 -19.61 1.86 -6.67
CA ILE A 81 -21.06 1.65 -6.64
C ILE A 81 -21.77 2.99 -6.35
N ALA A 82 -21.33 3.73 -5.34
CA ALA A 82 -21.90 5.04 -4.97
C ALA A 82 -21.87 5.99 -6.17
N LYS A 83 -20.73 6.11 -6.84
CA LYS A 83 -20.59 6.93 -8.04
C LYS A 83 -21.56 6.51 -9.16
N ALA A 84 -21.75 5.22 -9.38
CA ALA A 84 -22.70 4.71 -10.37
C ALA A 84 -24.16 5.05 -10.01
N CYS A 85 -24.46 5.22 -8.72
CA CYS A 85 -25.76 5.67 -8.20
C CYS A 85 -25.90 7.19 -8.12
N GLY A 86 -24.92 7.97 -8.55
CA GLY A 86 -24.92 9.44 -8.43
C GLY A 86 -24.66 9.95 -7.01
N LEU A 87 -24.07 9.12 -6.15
CA LEU A 87 -23.74 9.45 -4.76
C LEU A 87 -22.24 9.76 -4.60
N ASP A 88 -21.91 10.52 -3.57
CA ASP A 88 -20.54 10.74 -3.15
C ASP A 88 -20.04 9.57 -2.29
N GLY A 89 -19.16 8.74 -2.86
CA GLY A 89 -18.59 7.58 -2.18
C GLY A 89 -17.68 7.95 -1.00
N GLN A 90 -17.03 9.11 -1.03
CA GLN A 90 -16.24 9.60 0.10
C GLN A 90 -17.16 9.88 1.29
N HIS A 91 -18.25 10.61 1.04
CA HIS A 91 -19.23 10.92 2.08
C HIS A 91 -19.88 9.66 2.68
N VAL A 92 -20.21 8.68 1.84
CA VAL A 92 -20.71 7.38 2.32
C VAL A 92 -19.73 6.71 3.28
N MET A 93 -18.43 6.69 2.93
CA MET A 93 -17.40 6.07 3.76
C MET A 93 -17.05 6.91 4.99
N GLU A 94 -17.15 8.23 4.93
CA GLU A 94 -17.02 9.11 6.11
C GLU A 94 -18.10 8.81 7.16
N ILE A 95 -19.36 8.65 6.72
CA ILE A 95 -20.46 8.29 7.61
C ILE A 95 -20.19 6.91 8.23
N LEU A 96 -19.84 5.90 7.42
CA LEU A 96 -19.54 4.56 7.89
C LEU A 96 -18.42 4.57 8.95
N THR A 97 -17.33 5.29 8.69
CA THR A 97 -16.16 5.32 9.58
C THR A 97 -16.32 6.24 10.79
N SER A 98 -17.42 7.00 10.88
CA SER A 98 -17.77 7.74 12.09
C SER A 98 -18.17 6.82 13.24
N ASP A 99 -18.55 5.57 12.95
CA ASP A 99 -18.72 4.55 13.96
C ASP A 99 -17.34 4.05 14.45
N THR A 100 -16.87 4.68 15.53
CA THR A 100 -15.60 4.31 16.17
C THR A 100 -15.74 3.13 17.14
N LYS A 101 -16.97 2.64 17.39
CA LYS A 101 -17.22 1.56 18.34
C LYS A 101 -17.17 0.17 17.69
N ALA A 102 -17.71 0.06 16.49
CA ALA A 102 -17.88 -1.25 15.88
C ALA A 102 -16.79 -1.58 14.87
N ILE A 103 -16.21 -0.61 14.16
CA ILE A 103 -15.62 -1.05 12.94
C ILE A 103 -14.27 -0.53 12.64
N ILE A 104 -13.77 0.77 12.77
CA ILE A 104 -12.79 0.93 11.73
C ILE A 104 -12.01 2.21 11.75
N SER A 105 -10.73 2.05 11.45
CA SER A 105 -9.83 3.13 11.10
C SER A 105 -10.32 3.87 9.85
N LYS A 106 -10.54 5.17 9.98
CA LYS A 106 -10.88 6.07 8.85
C LYS A 106 -9.89 5.98 7.69
N PHE A 107 -8.64 5.64 7.99
CA PHE A 107 -7.56 5.64 7.01
C PHE A 107 -7.75 4.57 5.91
N PHE A 108 -8.19 3.36 6.29
CA PHE A 108 -8.34 2.25 5.34
C PHE A 108 -9.72 2.15 4.68
N MET A 109 -10.66 3.00 5.06
CA MET A 109 -12.04 2.96 4.56
C MET A 109 -12.38 4.15 3.65
N ARG A 110 -11.39 4.78 3.06
CA ARG A 110 -11.59 5.79 2.03
C ARG A 110 -11.59 5.14 0.65
N PRO A 111 -12.60 5.39 -0.18
CA PRO A 111 -12.53 5.05 -1.59
C PRO A 111 -11.35 5.78 -2.24
N GLY A 112 -10.62 5.09 -3.10
CA GLY A 112 -9.42 5.66 -3.71
C GLY A 112 -8.82 4.74 -4.76
N PHE A 113 -7.53 4.89 -4.99
CA PHE A 113 -6.80 4.08 -5.93
C PHE A 113 -6.46 2.70 -5.34
N ALA A 114 -5.84 1.84 -6.14
CA ALA A 114 -5.42 0.50 -5.74
C ALA A 114 -4.43 0.55 -4.56
N PHE A 115 -4.49 -0.44 -3.69
CA PHE A 115 -3.47 -0.61 -2.67
C PHE A 115 -2.18 -1.20 -3.25
N GLY A 116 -1.06 -0.90 -2.63
CA GLY A 116 0.25 -1.40 -3.02
C GLY A 116 1.23 -1.45 -1.86
N GLY A 117 2.51 -1.35 -2.19
CA GLY A 117 3.61 -1.46 -1.25
C GLY A 117 4.03 -2.91 -1.00
N SER A 118 5.17 -3.07 -0.34
CA SER A 118 5.82 -4.38 -0.15
C SER A 118 5.04 -5.36 0.73
N CYS A 119 4.03 -4.91 1.49
CA CYS A 119 3.35 -5.73 2.50
C CYS A 119 2.01 -6.30 2.03
N LEU A 120 1.05 -5.43 1.65
CA LEU A 120 -0.33 -5.89 1.42
C LEU A 120 -0.44 -6.91 0.28
N PRO A 121 0.08 -6.66 -0.93
CA PRO A 121 -0.01 -7.62 -2.02
C PRO A 121 0.71 -8.94 -1.71
N LYS A 122 1.90 -8.85 -1.11
CA LYS A 122 2.70 -10.02 -0.74
C LYS A 122 1.96 -10.91 0.25
N ASP A 123 1.43 -10.35 1.33
CA ASP A 123 0.82 -11.13 2.41
C ASP A 123 -0.53 -11.71 2.00
N VAL A 124 -1.32 -11.01 1.17
CA VAL A 124 -2.53 -11.58 0.56
C VAL A 124 -2.18 -12.77 -0.34
N ARG A 125 -1.12 -12.65 -1.16
CA ARG A 125 -0.64 -13.77 -1.99
C ARG A 125 -0.14 -14.93 -1.16
N ALA A 126 0.61 -14.68 -0.06
CA ALA A 126 1.11 -15.71 0.83
C ALA A 126 -0.04 -16.47 1.52
N LEU A 127 -1.05 -15.75 2.01
CA LEU A 127 -2.22 -16.37 2.64
C LEU A 127 -3.04 -17.20 1.62
N ARG A 128 -3.21 -16.68 0.40
CA ARG A 128 -3.83 -17.42 -0.70
C ARG A 128 -3.06 -18.71 -1.01
N HIS A 129 -1.75 -18.64 -1.09
CA HIS A 129 -0.89 -19.80 -1.35
C HIS A 129 -1.04 -20.84 -0.25
N LEU A 130 -0.95 -20.43 1.01
CA LEU A 130 -1.15 -21.30 2.16
C LEU A 130 -2.52 -21.99 2.15
N ALA A 131 -3.59 -21.24 1.84
CA ALA A 131 -4.92 -21.81 1.74
C ALA A 131 -4.98 -22.90 0.67
N ASN A 132 -4.42 -22.64 -0.51
CA ASN A 132 -4.36 -23.61 -1.61
C ASN A 132 -3.57 -24.87 -1.24
N GLU A 133 -2.42 -24.74 -0.57
CA GLU A 133 -1.64 -25.88 -0.05
C GLU A 133 -2.45 -26.74 0.94
N LYS A 134 -3.33 -26.12 1.69
CA LYS A 134 -4.22 -26.80 2.65
C LYS A 134 -5.54 -27.27 2.05
N GLY A 135 -5.74 -27.09 0.74
CA GLY A 135 -6.99 -27.46 0.07
C GLY A 135 -8.19 -26.60 0.49
N VAL A 136 -7.94 -25.40 1.04
CA VAL A 136 -8.97 -24.44 1.44
C VAL A 136 -9.22 -23.46 0.31
N PRO A 137 -10.46 -23.31 -0.19
CA PRO A 137 -10.77 -22.28 -1.21
C PRO A 137 -10.48 -20.86 -0.70
N ALA A 138 -9.63 -20.12 -1.41
CA ALA A 138 -9.20 -18.77 -1.05
C ALA A 138 -9.99 -17.69 -1.84
N HIS A 139 -11.31 -17.75 -1.83
CA HIS A 139 -12.17 -16.89 -2.65
C HIS A 139 -11.96 -15.41 -2.35
N MET A 140 -11.98 -15.01 -1.08
CA MET A 140 -11.79 -13.63 -0.67
C MET A 140 -10.40 -13.10 -1.08
N MET A 141 -9.36 -13.88 -0.88
CA MET A 141 -8.00 -13.45 -1.22
C MET A 141 -7.80 -13.33 -2.75
N ASN A 142 -8.44 -14.19 -3.53
CA ASN A 142 -8.47 -14.05 -4.98
C ASN A 142 -9.23 -12.78 -5.38
N ALA A 143 -10.44 -12.62 -4.84
CA ALA A 143 -11.26 -11.44 -5.13
C ALA A 143 -10.59 -10.11 -4.74
N VAL A 144 -9.88 -10.07 -3.62
CA VAL A 144 -9.11 -8.87 -3.20
C VAL A 144 -8.06 -8.49 -4.23
N LEU A 145 -7.29 -9.46 -4.74
CA LEU A 145 -6.25 -9.21 -5.74
C LEU A 145 -6.86 -8.83 -7.10
N GLU A 146 -7.91 -9.52 -7.52
CA GLU A 146 -8.63 -9.24 -8.77
C GLU A 146 -9.30 -7.85 -8.73
N ALA A 147 -9.95 -7.49 -7.63
CA ALA A 147 -10.57 -6.18 -7.45
C ALA A 147 -9.52 -5.05 -7.43
N ASN A 148 -8.36 -5.29 -6.80
CA ASN A 148 -7.26 -4.32 -6.80
C ASN A 148 -6.69 -4.11 -8.20
N GLU A 149 -6.53 -5.18 -8.97
CA GLU A 149 -6.10 -5.13 -10.36
C GLU A 149 -7.13 -4.40 -11.24
N ALA A 150 -8.42 -4.67 -11.06
CA ALA A 150 -9.49 -3.98 -11.76
C ALA A 150 -9.49 -2.46 -11.49
N GLN A 151 -9.09 -2.02 -10.29
CA GLN A 151 -8.98 -0.61 -9.96
C GLN A 151 -7.85 0.08 -10.76
N ILE A 152 -6.72 -0.60 -10.98
CA ILE A 152 -5.65 -0.10 -11.86
C ILE A 152 -6.13 -0.04 -13.31
N ALA A 153 -6.74 -1.11 -13.81
CA ALA A 153 -7.27 -1.17 -15.17
C ALA A 153 -8.32 -0.06 -15.42
N LYS A 154 -9.17 0.22 -14.44
CA LYS A 154 -10.12 1.33 -14.51
C LYS A 154 -9.43 2.68 -14.70
N ALA A 155 -8.34 2.95 -13.96
CA ALA A 155 -7.59 4.20 -14.10
C ALA A 155 -6.95 4.32 -15.50
N VAL A 156 -6.37 3.24 -16.04
CA VAL A 156 -5.89 3.20 -17.43
C VAL A 156 -7.01 3.60 -18.38
N SER A 157 -8.16 2.92 -18.31
CA SER A 157 -9.30 3.17 -19.18
C SER A 157 -9.84 4.62 -19.07
N MET A 158 -9.84 5.20 -17.87
CA MET A 158 -10.26 6.60 -17.67
C MET A 158 -9.36 7.57 -18.42
N ILE A 159 -8.04 7.39 -18.34
CA ILE A 159 -7.04 8.26 -18.98
C ILE A 159 -7.13 8.12 -20.51
N GLU A 160 -7.20 6.88 -21.01
CA GLU A 160 -7.36 6.59 -22.44
C GLU A 160 -8.66 7.17 -23.01
N SER A 161 -9.76 7.01 -22.30
CA SER A 161 -11.08 7.55 -22.70
C SER A 161 -11.12 9.08 -22.72
N ALA A 162 -10.28 9.75 -21.94
CA ALA A 162 -10.10 11.18 -22.00
C ALA A 162 -9.28 11.64 -23.22
N GLY A 163 -8.69 10.70 -23.98
CA GLY A 163 -7.88 10.98 -25.17
C GLY A 163 -6.50 11.56 -24.85
N ALA A 164 -6.04 11.51 -23.60
CA ALA A 164 -4.76 12.07 -23.18
C ALA A 164 -3.59 11.35 -23.88
N LYS A 165 -2.61 12.13 -24.36
CA LYS A 165 -1.38 11.64 -24.98
C LYS A 165 -0.15 11.98 -24.14
N GLU A 166 -0.19 13.08 -23.44
CA GLU A 166 0.84 13.55 -22.52
C GLU A 166 0.28 13.49 -21.08
N VAL A 167 0.81 12.61 -20.23
CA VAL A 167 0.34 12.40 -18.87
C VAL A 167 1.43 12.70 -17.85
N GLY A 168 1.15 13.62 -16.95
CA GLY A 168 2.02 13.96 -15.82
C GLY A 168 1.63 13.18 -14.57
N PHE A 169 2.62 12.60 -13.90
CA PHE A 169 2.45 11.96 -12.60
C PHE A 169 3.08 12.81 -11.50
N VAL A 170 2.31 13.13 -10.48
CA VAL A 170 2.78 13.72 -9.24
C VAL A 170 2.87 12.61 -8.20
N GLY A 171 4.08 12.05 -8.08
CA GLY A 171 4.36 10.88 -7.26
C GLY A 171 4.04 9.55 -7.94
N VAL A 172 4.99 8.61 -7.87
CA VAL A 172 4.86 7.23 -8.38
C VAL A 172 5.23 6.19 -7.33
N ALA A 173 5.89 6.58 -6.24
CA ALA A 173 6.13 5.71 -5.11
C ALA A 173 4.80 5.26 -4.48
N PHE A 174 4.79 4.08 -3.86
CA PHE A 174 3.56 3.55 -3.24
C PHE A 174 3.05 4.41 -2.07
N LYS A 175 3.89 5.30 -1.57
CA LYS A 175 3.60 6.22 -0.46
C LYS A 175 4.50 7.45 -0.56
N SER A 176 4.02 8.60 -0.11
CA SER A 176 4.82 9.81 0.04
C SER A 176 5.98 9.60 1.04
N GLY A 177 7.13 10.22 0.77
CA GLY A 177 8.30 10.18 1.65
C GLY A 177 9.21 8.95 1.44
N THR A 178 9.12 8.26 0.31
CA THR A 178 9.99 7.14 -0.05
C THR A 178 10.23 7.08 -1.57
N ASP A 179 11.33 6.48 -1.97
CA ASP A 179 11.68 6.14 -3.35
C ASP A 179 11.25 4.72 -3.75
N ASP A 180 10.55 4.00 -2.86
CA ASP A 180 10.18 2.59 -3.07
C ASP A 180 9.02 2.45 -4.06
N LEU A 181 9.31 1.89 -5.23
CA LEU A 181 8.34 1.62 -6.31
C LEU A 181 7.80 0.19 -6.30
N ARG A 182 8.28 -0.67 -5.39
CA ARG A 182 7.85 -2.07 -5.34
C ARG A 182 6.35 -2.18 -5.10
N GLU A 183 5.69 -2.90 -5.99
CA GLU A 183 4.22 -3.08 -5.92
C GLU A 183 3.46 -1.74 -5.84
N SER A 184 4.04 -0.64 -6.34
CA SER A 184 3.32 0.63 -6.45
C SER A 184 2.27 0.54 -7.56
N PRO A 185 0.99 0.77 -7.23
CA PRO A 185 -0.06 0.79 -8.26
C PRO A 185 0.08 2.01 -9.19
N LEU A 186 0.70 3.11 -8.72
CA LEU A 186 1.00 4.28 -9.54
C LEU A 186 2.10 3.97 -10.54
N ALA A 187 3.17 3.27 -10.12
CA ALA A 187 4.21 2.80 -11.02
C ALA A 187 3.63 1.82 -12.07
N THR A 188 2.76 0.90 -11.64
CA THR A 188 2.07 -0.02 -12.54
C THR A 188 1.19 0.72 -13.55
N LEU A 189 0.43 1.73 -13.11
CA LEU A 189 -0.37 2.57 -13.99
C LEU A 189 0.49 3.30 -15.02
N ALA A 190 1.58 3.95 -14.58
CA ALA A 190 2.51 4.64 -15.46
C ALA A 190 3.10 3.71 -16.51
N GLY A 191 3.58 2.53 -16.09
CA GLY A 191 4.12 1.51 -17.00
C GLY A 191 3.11 1.03 -18.04
N ARG A 192 1.85 0.81 -17.66
CA ARG A 192 0.78 0.41 -18.61
C ARG A 192 0.47 1.52 -19.62
N LEU A 193 0.36 2.75 -19.18
CA LEU A 193 0.14 3.89 -20.09
C LEU A 193 1.27 4.02 -21.10
N ILE A 194 2.53 3.88 -20.67
CA ILE A 194 3.70 3.89 -21.55
C ILE A 194 3.62 2.75 -22.59
N ASN A 195 3.30 1.54 -22.14
CA ASN A 195 3.18 0.39 -23.03
C ASN A 195 2.03 0.55 -24.05
N ASN A 196 1.00 1.34 -23.70
CA ASN A 196 -0.11 1.70 -24.59
C ASN A 196 0.20 2.92 -25.48
N GLY A 197 1.46 3.42 -25.48
CA GLY A 197 1.92 4.49 -26.36
C GLY A 197 1.63 5.91 -25.85
N ILE A 198 1.27 6.06 -24.59
CA ILE A 198 1.08 7.37 -23.93
C ILE A 198 2.42 7.86 -23.41
N ASN A 199 2.76 9.12 -23.65
CA ASN A 199 3.96 9.72 -23.10
C ASN A 199 3.74 10.09 -21.63
N VAL A 200 4.62 9.61 -20.74
CA VAL A 200 4.51 9.83 -19.30
C VAL A 200 5.71 10.60 -18.80
N LYS A 201 5.48 11.65 -18.03
CA LYS A 201 6.46 12.39 -17.25
C LYS A 201 6.12 12.28 -15.77
N ILE A 202 7.14 12.25 -14.91
CA ILE A 202 7.01 11.94 -13.49
C ILE A 202 7.74 13.00 -12.68
N TYR A 203 7.00 13.66 -11.81
CA TYR A 203 7.55 14.49 -10.76
C TYR A 203 7.42 13.72 -9.44
N ASP A 204 8.55 13.26 -8.91
CA ASP A 204 8.66 12.60 -7.61
C ASP A 204 10.01 12.97 -6.98
N PRO A 205 10.03 13.89 -6.01
CA PRO A 205 11.27 14.39 -5.43
C PRO A 205 12.15 13.31 -4.82
N TYR A 206 11.56 12.35 -4.12
CA TYR A 206 12.30 11.28 -3.43
C TYR A 206 12.91 10.28 -4.41
N VAL A 207 12.17 9.91 -5.44
CA VAL A 207 12.67 9.04 -6.51
C VAL A 207 13.79 9.77 -7.26
N LYS A 208 13.60 11.06 -7.56
CA LYS A 208 14.62 11.87 -8.24
C LYS A 208 15.91 11.96 -7.42
N GLU A 209 15.83 12.31 -6.14
CA GLU A 209 16.97 12.41 -5.23
C GLU A 209 17.75 11.09 -5.17
N ALA A 210 17.06 9.96 -5.03
CA ALA A 210 17.69 8.65 -4.99
C ALA A 210 18.46 8.31 -6.28
N PHE A 211 17.94 8.72 -7.44
CA PHE A 211 18.64 8.55 -8.73
C PHE A 211 19.81 9.52 -8.89
N ASP A 212 19.65 10.78 -8.51
CA ASP A 212 20.70 11.80 -8.62
C ASP A 212 21.89 11.47 -7.69
N GLU A 213 21.64 10.87 -6.52
CA GLU A 213 22.65 10.45 -5.57
C GLU A 213 23.23 9.05 -5.82
N GLU A 214 22.80 8.38 -6.88
CA GLU A 214 23.20 7.00 -7.23
C GLU A 214 23.07 6.02 -6.03
N GLN A 215 22.04 6.21 -5.20
CA GLN A 215 21.84 5.40 -4.01
C GLN A 215 21.72 3.91 -4.36
N PRO A 216 22.38 3.00 -3.61
CA PRO A 216 22.22 1.57 -3.82
C PRO A 216 20.75 1.14 -3.70
N GLY A 217 20.18 0.69 -4.82
CA GLY A 217 18.78 0.28 -4.90
C GLY A 217 17.78 1.44 -5.13
N ALA A 218 18.27 2.59 -5.60
CA ALA A 218 17.42 3.70 -6.05
C ALA A 218 16.31 3.22 -6.97
N GLY A 219 15.09 3.67 -6.69
CA GLY A 219 13.90 3.26 -7.44
C GLY A 219 13.67 1.76 -7.43
N ARG A 220 13.76 1.10 -6.29
CA ARG A 220 13.46 -0.34 -6.16
C ARG A 220 12.09 -0.65 -6.74
N GLY A 221 12.02 -1.61 -7.65
CA GLY A 221 10.81 -1.93 -8.41
C GLY A 221 10.62 -1.05 -9.65
N ASN A 222 11.68 -0.39 -10.14
CA ASN A 222 11.65 0.52 -11.29
C ASN A 222 11.43 -0.20 -12.62
N GLU A 223 11.64 -1.51 -12.69
CA GLU A 223 11.44 -2.34 -13.88
C GLU A 223 10.02 -2.26 -14.46
N VAL A 224 9.06 -1.79 -13.65
CA VAL A 224 7.66 -1.61 -14.04
C VAL A 224 7.49 -0.37 -14.94
N ILE A 225 8.37 0.63 -14.83
CA ILE A 225 8.32 1.87 -15.61
C ILE A 225 9.47 1.88 -16.63
N PRO A 226 9.19 1.64 -17.91
CA PRO A 226 10.23 1.65 -18.94
C PRO A 226 10.97 3.01 -19.00
N ASN A 227 12.30 2.98 -18.96
CA ASN A 227 13.19 4.15 -19.02
C ASN A 227 12.84 5.22 -17.96
N LEU A 228 12.64 4.80 -16.71
CA LEU A 228 12.20 5.68 -15.63
C LEU A 228 13.09 6.94 -15.50
N ALA A 229 14.42 6.80 -15.54
CA ALA A 229 15.34 7.92 -15.39
C ALA A 229 15.10 9.06 -16.41
N ASP A 230 14.75 8.73 -17.66
CA ASP A 230 14.47 9.72 -18.71
C ASP A 230 13.11 10.40 -18.55
N ARG A 231 12.29 9.88 -17.66
CA ARG A 231 10.91 10.36 -17.43
C ARG A 231 10.77 11.21 -16.19
N ILE A 232 11.73 11.13 -15.26
CA ILE A 232 11.74 11.93 -14.04
C ILE A 232 12.08 13.37 -14.41
N VAL A 233 11.24 14.31 -13.97
CA VAL A 233 11.43 15.74 -14.17
C VAL A 233 11.59 16.47 -12.84
N GLY A 234 12.35 17.57 -12.85
CA GLY A 234 12.56 18.41 -11.66
C GLY A 234 11.63 19.61 -11.57
N ASP A 235 10.89 19.93 -12.63
CA ASP A 235 10.01 21.10 -12.68
C ASP A 235 8.54 20.65 -12.83
N LEU A 236 7.81 20.75 -11.72
CA LEU A 236 6.41 20.43 -11.62
C LEU A 236 5.54 21.32 -12.53
N THR A 237 5.83 22.62 -12.57
CA THR A 237 5.00 23.59 -13.31
C THR A 237 5.08 23.32 -14.81
N SER A 238 6.29 23.11 -15.33
CA SER A 238 6.49 22.76 -16.74
C SER A 238 5.82 21.45 -17.11
N MET A 239 5.89 20.44 -16.23
CA MET A 239 5.21 19.16 -16.44
C MET A 239 3.69 19.33 -16.51
N ILE A 240 3.10 20.03 -15.56
CA ILE A 240 1.65 20.29 -15.55
C ILE A 240 1.20 20.99 -16.82
N THR A 241 1.94 22.03 -17.23
CA THR A 241 1.60 22.83 -18.42
C THR A 241 1.67 22.03 -19.71
N ALA A 242 2.58 21.05 -19.77
CA ALA A 242 2.81 20.21 -20.96
C ALA A 242 1.94 18.95 -20.99
N SER A 243 1.10 18.71 -19.98
CA SER A 243 0.30 17.47 -19.87
C SER A 243 -1.17 17.69 -20.22
N ASP A 244 -1.77 16.72 -20.92
CA ASP A 244 -3.20 16.67 -21.19
C ASP A 244 -4.00 16.19 -19.96
N ALA A 245 -3.37 15.39 -19.11
CA ALA A 245 -3.94 14.89 -17.87
C ALA A 245 -2.87 14.75 -16.78
N ILE A 246 -3.29 14.98 -15.54
CA ILE A 246 -2.43 14.84 -14.36
C ILE A 246 -2.95 13.75 -13.45
N VAL A 247 -2.09 12.84 -13.07
CA VAL A 247 -2.32 11.83 -12.03
C VAL A 247 -1.63 12.29 -10.76
N VAL A 248 -2.43 12.63 -9.74
CA VAL A 248 -1.91 13.01 -8.42
C VAL A 248 -1.92 11.77 -7.54
N GLY A 249 -0.76 11.19 -7.32
CA GLY A 249 -0.59 10.01 -6.47
C GLY A 249 -0.15 10.36 -5.05
N ASN A 250 0.81 11.24 -4.92
CA ASN A 250 1.33 11.73 -3.65
C ASN A 250 1.20 13.25 -3.58
N VAL A 251 1.10 13.78 -2.37
CA VAL A 251 1.10 15.23 -2.10
C VAL A 251 2.46 15.61 -1.50
N TYR A 252 3.06 16.63 -2.04
CA TYR A 252 4.32 17.23 -1.58
C TYR A 252 4.07 18.69 -1.24
N ASP A 253 4.96 19.32 -0.46
CA ASP A 253 4.79 20.72 -0.02
C ASP A 253 4.65 21.69 -1.19
N GLU A 254 5.31 21.38 -2.33
CA GLU A 254 5.23 22.20 -3.54
C GLU A 254 3.94 21.94 -4.36
N THR A 255 3.10 21.00 -3.97
CA THR A 255 1.86 20.63 -4.69
C THR A 255 0.59 21.14 -4.03
N VAL A 256 0.69 21.86 -2.91
CA VAL A 256 -0.42 22.39 -2.10
C VAL A 256 -0.71 23.86 -2.40
#